data_f44c9e3571e4b4604ddb652767af7b29
#
_entry.id   f44c9e3571e4b4604ddb652767af7b29
#
_cell.length_a   1.000
_cell.length_b   1.000
_cell.length_c   1.000
_cell.angle_alpha   90.00
_cell.angle_beta   90.00
_cell.angle_gamma   90.00
#
_symmetry.space_group_name_H-M   'P 1'
#
loop_
_entity.id
_entity.type
_entity.pdbx_description
1 polymer ?
#
loop_
_entity_poly.entity_id
_entity_poly.type
_entity_poly.pdbx_seq_one_letter_code
_entity_poly.pdbx_strand_id
1 'polypeptide(L)'
;MVGPAAKREAVAHLRNVVQMSERRACILVSADRKMIRYRSRRPPDVELRTRLRDLANQRRRFGYRRLFILLREQGEPSGINRIYRLYREEGLTVRKRKARRKAIGTRTPILVEAKVNARWSLDFVHDQFAQGRRFRILNIVDDVTRVCLAAIPDTSISGKRVARELTMLIGTRGKPQMIVSDNGTEFTSNAMLGWAKDHGVDWHYIAPGRPMQNGYIESFNGRMRDELLNESLFIDLDQARRLIGAWVTDYNTARPHSSLGYKTPAAYAGTLTAPKGVMLVEALNAAG
;
A
#
# COMPACT_ATOMS: atom_id res chain seq x y z
N MET A 1 27.43 -24.97 -6.50
CA MET A 1 27.80 -24.73 -7.93
C MET A 1 28.13 -23.25 -8.09
N VAL A 2 29.33 -22.92 -8.58
CA VAL A 2 29.77 -21.52 -8.73
C VAL A 2 29.11 -20.88 -9.95
N GLY A 3 28.46 -19.73 -9.76
CA GLY A 3 27.72 -19.04 -10.83
C GLY A 3 28.62 -18.39 -11.91
N PRO A 4 28.04 -18.03 -13.08
CA PRO A 4 28.80 -17.46 -14.21
C PRO A 4 29.57 -16.18 -13.89
N ALA A 5 29.06 -15.32 -12.98
CA ALA A 5 29.72 -14.11 -12.56
C ALA A 5 31.03 -14.41 -11.81
N ALA A 6 30.99 -15.25 -10.81
CA ALA A 6 32.18 -15.63 -10.04
C ALA A 6 33.22 -16.35 -10.91
N LYS A 7 32.81 -17.14 -11.91
CA LYS A 7 33.74 -17.72 -12.88
C LYS A 7 34.45 -16.67 -13.75
N ARG A 8 33.75 -15.60 -14.15
CA ARG A 8 34.34 -14.47 -14.88
C ARG A 8 35.39 -13.72 -14.03
N GLU A 9 35.03 -13.45 -12.76
CA GLU A 9 35.94 -12.80 -11.82
C GLU A 9 37.21 -13.65 -11.59
N ALA A 10 37.05 -14.96 -11.36
CA ALA A 10 38.19 -15.88 -11.19
C ALA A 10 39.08 -15.91 -12.44
N VAL A 11 38.50 -16.00 -13.65
CA VAL A 11 39.28 -15.97 -14.89
C VAL A 11 40.00 -14.62 -15.08
N ALA A 12 39.33 -13.49 -14.75
CA ALA A 12 39.94 -12.16 -14.81
C ALA A 12 41.11 -12.05 -13.82
N HIS A 13 40.94 -12.55 -12.60
CA HIS A 13 42.02 -12.58 -11.61
C HIS A 13 43.24 -13.39 -12.09
N LEU A 14 43.02 -14.63 -12.58
CA LEU A 14 44.11 -15.47 -13.11
C LEU A 14 44.84 -14.83 -14.28
N ARG A 15 44.15 -14.08 -15.13
CA ARG A 15 44.76 -13.34 -16.24
C ARG A 15 45.57 -12.13 -15.79
N ASN A 16 45.03 -11.33 -14.87
CA ASN A 16 45.58 -10.06 -14.49
C ASN A 16 46.70 -10.19 -13.44
N VAL A 17 46.56 -11.10 -12.48
CA VAL A 17 47.48 -11.28 -11.35
C VAL A 17 48.53 -12.38 -11.66
N VAL A 18 48.04 -13.53 -12.17
CA VAL A 18 48.93 -14.69 -12.42
C VAL A 18 49.49 -14.69 -13.85
N GLN A 19 49.14 -13.73 -14.70
CA GLN A 19 49.58 -13.59 -16.10
C GLN A 19 49.29 -14.84 -16.95
N MET A 20 48.23 -15.55 -16.62
CA MET A 20 47.83 -16.81 -17.25
C MET A 20 47.05 -16.53 -18.54
N SER A 21 47.25 -17.37 -19.57
CA SER A 21 46.44 -17.27 -20.79
C SER A 21 44.97 -17.54 -20.52
N GLU A 22 44.05 -16.87 -21.21
CA GLU A 22 42.59 -17.05 -21.08
C GLU A 22 42.19 -18.52 -21.20
N ARG A 23 42.80 -19.27 -22.15
CA ARG A 23 42.49 -20.67 -22.37
C ARG A 23 42.81 -21.51 -21.14
N ARG A 24 43.98 -21.33 -20.54
CA ARG A 24 44.41 -22.05 -19.35
C ARG A 24 43.60 -21.68 -18.13
N ALA A 25 43.32 -20.40 -17.94
CA ALA A 25 42.45 -19.90 -16.86
C ALA A 25 41.02 -20.47 -16.94
N CYS A 26 40.45 -20.52 -18.15
CA CYS A 26 39.12 -21.11 -18.36
C CYS A 26 39.07 -22.63 -18.04
N ILE A 27 40.13 -23.35 -18.41
CA ILE A 27 40.24 -24.80 -18.08
C ILE A 27 40.28 -24.98 -16.56
N LEU A 28 41.14 -24.24 -15.85
CA LEU A 28 41.26 -24.31 -14.39
C LEU A 28 39.94 -24.03 -13.63
N VAL A 29 39.18 -23.03 -14.09
CA VAL A 29 37.92 -22.62 -13.47
C VAL A 29 36.72 -23.45 -13.98
N SER A 30 36.96 -24.37 -14.93
CA SER A 30 35.90 -25.12 -15.63
C SER A 30 34.83 -24.14 -16.21
N ALA A 31 35.29 -23.14 -16.94
CA ALA A 31 34.47 -22.13 -17.57
C ALA A 31 34.53 -22.22 -19.10
N ASP A 32 33.37 -22.07 -19.76
CA ASP A 32 33.32 -21.95 -21.21
C ASP A 32 33.83 -20.56 -21.66
N ARG A 33 34.75 -20.52 -22.66
CA ARG A 33 35.31 -19.28 -23.18
C ARG A 33 34.24 -18.38 -23.79
N LYS A 34 33.20 -18.93 -24.43
CA LYS A 34 32.08 -18.15 -24.97
C LYS A 34 31.36 -17.42 -23.83
N MET A 35 31.13 -18.08 -22.69
CA MET A 35 30.54 -17.48 -21.49
C MET A 35 31.42 -16.34 -20.92
N ILE A 36 32.73 -16.52 -20.88
CA ILE A 36 33.70 -15.51 -20.39
C ILE A 36 33.71 -14.29 -21.30
N ARG A 37 33.72 -14.49 -22.62
CA ARG A 37 33.76 -13.43 -23.65
C ARG A 37 32.39 -12.77 -23.87
N TYR A 38 31.32 -13.37 -23.39
CA TYR A 38 29.99 -12.82 -23.59
C TYR A 38 29.87 -11.41 -23.02
N ARG A 39 29.54 -10.44 -23.86
CA ARG A 39 29.14 -9.09 -23.48
C ARG A 39 27.66 -8.92 -23.73
N SER A 40 26.96 -8.42 -22.72
CA SER A 40 25.52 -8.13 -22.89
C SER A 40 25.34 -7.06 -23.97
N ARG A 41 24.47 -7.34 -24.94
CA ARG A 41 24.05 -6.36 -25.96
C ARG A 41 22.82 -5.57 -25.56
N ARG A 42 22.35 -5.74 -24.31
CA ARG A 42 21.16 -5.03 -23.83
C ARG A 42 21.48 -3.55 -23.68
N PRO A 43 20.53 -2.66 -24.06
CA PRO A 43 20.67 -1.24 -23.80
C PRO A 43 20.88 -0.99 -22.31
N PRO A 44 21.62 0.06 -21.91
CA PRO A 44 21.89 0.36 -20.50
C PRO A 44 20.65 0.79 -19.71
N ASP A 45 19.50 0.99 -20.35
CA ASP A 45 18.22 1.36 -19.74
C ASP A 45 18.28 2.66 -18.90
N VAL A 46 19.13 3.62 -19.28
CA VAL A 46 19.47 4.81 -18.46
C VAL A 46 18.23 5.60 -18.07
N GLU A 47 17.39 5.95 -19.03
CA GLU A 47 16.17 6.71 -18.80
C GLU A 47 15.20 5.95 -17.88
N LEU A 48 14.96 4.67 -18.15
CA LEU A 48 14.09 3.84 -17.34
C LEU A 48 14.61 3.66 -15.91
N ARG A 49 15.93 3.55 -15.74
CA ARG A 49 16.56 3.50 -14.41
C ARG A 49 16.35 4.80 -13.64
N THR A 50 16.50 5.94 -14.29
CA THR A 50 16.27 7.25 -13.68
C THR A 50 14.80 7.38 -13.24
N ARG A 51 13.85 7.14 -14.14
CA ARG A 51 12.41 7.15 -13.81
C ARG A 51 12.07 6.20 -12.67
N LEU A 52 12.63 5.01 -12.66
CA LEU A 52 12.40 4.02 -11.60
C LEU A 52 12.96 4.49 -10.24
N ARG A 53 14.16 5.11 -10.22
CA ARG A 53 14.74 5.70 -9.02
C ARG A 53 13.92 6.87 -8.50
N ASP A 54 13.46 7.75 -9.38
CA ASP A 54 12.65 8.92 -9.00
C ASP A 54 11.33 8.49 -8.37
N LEU A 55 10.64 7.52 -8.99
CA LEU A 55 9.42 6.95 -8.42
C LEU A 55 9.68 6.23 -7.08
N ALA A 56 10.78 5.50 -6.96
CA ALA A 56 11.13 4.83 -5.71
C ALA A 56 11.45 5.84 -4.59
N ASN A 57 12.08 6.97 -4.92
CA ASN A 57 12.36 8.05 -3.97
C ASN A 57 11.09 8.78 -3.52
N GLN A 58 10.14 9.03 -4.44
CA GLN A 58 8.83 9.59 -4.11
C GLN A 58 7.97 8.62 -3.30
N ARG A 59 8.13 7.32 -3.52
CA ARG A 59 7.33 6.22 -2.96
C ARG A 59 8.20 5.22 -2.22
N ARG A 60 8.93 5.66 -1.19
CA ARG A 60 9.97 4.88 -0.47
C ARG A 60 9.51 3.50 0.03
N ARG A 61 8.20 3.31 0.25
CA ARG A 61 7.63 2.04 0.73
C ARG A 61 7.00 1.19 -0.37
N PHE A 62 7.14 1.60 -1.64
CA PHE A 62 6.61 0.81 -2.75
C PHE A 62 7.62 -0.21 -3.24
N GLY A 63 7.19 -1.48 -3.30
CA GLY A 63 7.95 -2.53 -3.98
C GLY A 63 7.74 -2.48 -5.49
N TYR A 64 8.61 -3.20 -6.22
CA TYR A 64 8.66 -3.20 -7.70
C TYR A 64 7.30 -3.39 -8.40
N ARG A 65 6.34 -4.15 -7.81
CA ARG A 65 5.02 -4.38 -8.43
C ARG A 65 4.20 -3.10 -8.52
N ARG A 66 4.20 -2.28 -7.46
CA ARG A 66 3.51 -1.00 -7.47
C ARG A 66 4.21 0.01 -8.36
N LEU A 67 5.54 0.07 -8.30
CA LEU A 67 6.33 0.92 -9.19
C LEU A 67 6.11 0.54 -10.66
N PHE A 68 5.99 -0.76 -10.97
CA PHE A 68 5.63 -1.23 -12.31
C PHE A 68 4.25 -0.70 -12.76
N ILE A 69 3.22 -0.75 -11.90
CA ILE A 69 1.89 -0.22 -12.23
C ILE A 69 1.97 1.29 -12.53
N LEU A 70 2.62 2.06 -11.66
CA LEU A 70 2.78 3.50 -11.88
C LEU A 70 3.54 3.83 -13.17
N LEU A 71 4.60 3.08 -13.50
CA LEU A 71 5.31 3.22 -14.77
C LEU A 71 4.41 2.90 -15.96
N ARG A 72 3.57 1.87 -15.87
CA ARG A 72 2.59 1.51 -16.93
C ARG A 72 1.57 2.61 -17.14
N GLU A 73 1.05 3.21 -16.08
CA GLU A 73 0.14 4.36 -16.13
C GLU A 73 0.80 5.59 -16.79
N GLN A 74 2.13 5.73 -16.64
CA GLN A 74 2.94 6.75 -17.31
C GLN A 74 3.35 6.38 -18.75
N GLY A 75 2.80 5.30 -19.33
CA GLY A 75 3.08 4.88 -20.69
C GLY A 75 4.35 4.04 -20.87
N GLU A 76 5.00 3.54 -19.81
CA GLU A 76 6.17 2.68 -19.94
C GLU A 76 5.78 1.28 -20.47
N PRO A 77 6.28 0.85 -21.65
CA PRO A 77 5.91 -0.42 -22.27
C PRO A 77 6.63 -1.65 -21.68
N SER A 78 7.63 -1.44 -20.84
CA SER A 78 8.48 -2.52 -20.32
C SER A 78 7.70 -3.53 -19.48
N GLY A 79 8.00 -4.82 -19.66
CA GLY A 79 7.40 -5.89 -18.86
C GLY A 79 7.92 -5.93 -17.41
N ILE A 80 7.14 -6.53 -16.52
CA ILE A 80 7.42 -6.60 -15.06
C ILE A 80 8.78 -7.22 -14.74
N ASN A 81 9.25 -8.21 -15.52
CA ASN A 81 10.54 -8.86 -15.29
C ASN A 81 11.72 -7.91 -15.55
N ARG A 82 11.61 -7.01 -16.56
CA ARG A 82 12.61 -5.96 -16.83
C ARG A 82 12.67 -4.98 -15.67
N ILE A 83 11.51 -4.49 -15.21
CA ILE A 83 11.42 -3.59 -14.05
C ILE A 83 11.96 -4.26 -12.79
N TYR A 84 11.63 -5.52 -12.52
CA TYR A 84 12.15 -6.25 -11.35
C TYR A 84 13.67 -6.38 -11.39
N ARG A 85 14.25 -6.69 -12.56
CA ARG A 85 15.71 -6.75 -12.72
C ARG A 85 16.36 -5.41 -12.40
N LEU A 86 15.88 -4.31 -13.02
CA LEU A 86 16.42 -2.96 -12.78
C LEU A 86 16.24 -2.54 -11.32
N TYR A 87 15.07 -2.81 -10.72
CA TYR A 87 14.81 -2.55 -9.31
C TYR A 87 15.82 -3.23 -8.37
N ARG A 88 16.23 -4.46 -8.72
CA ARG A 88 17.26 -5.20 -7.97
C ARG A 88 18.67 -4.64 -8.21
N GLU A 89 18.99 -4.35 -9.44
CA GLU A 89 20.30 -3.77 -9.83
C GLU A 89 20.53 -2.39 -9.21
N GLU A 90 19.49 -1.57 -9.07
CA GLU A 90 19.53 -0.24 -8.44
C GLU A 90 19.43 -0.29 -6.89
N GLY A 91 19.35 -1.46 -6.29
CA GLY A 91 19.28 -1.59 -4.83
C GLY A 91 18.00 -1.06 -4.17
N LEU A 92 16.92 -0.86 -4.93
CA LEU A 92 15.68 -0.22 -4.48
C LEU A 92 14.79 -1.13 -3.61
N THR A 93 15.32 -2.24 -3.09
CA THR A 93 14.54 -3.24 -2.36
C THR A 93 14.03 -2.71 -1.02
N VAL A 94 12.71 -2.66 -0.87
CA VAL A 94 12.06 -2.30 0.39
C VAL A 94 12.15 -3.45 1.39
N ARG A 95 12.60 -3.14 2.62
CA ARG A 95 12.65 -4.13 3.70
C ARG A 95 11.25 -4.64 4.03
N LYS A 96 11.02 -5.94 3.84
CA LYS A 96 9.78 -6.58 4.27
C LYS A 96 9.80 -6.76 5.78
N ARG A 97 8.75 -6.35 6.49
CA ARG A 97 8.55 -6.75 7.88
C ARG A 97 8.43 -8.28 7.90
N LYS A 98 9.25 -8.96 8.70
CA LYS A 98 9.05 -10.39 8.96
C LYS A 98 7.73 -10.54 9.71
N ALA A 99 6.75 -11.18 9.06
CA ALA A 99 5.54 -11.56 9.75
C ALA A 99 5.89 -12.55 10.86
N ARG A 100 5.40 -12.30 12.09
CA ARG A 100 5.45 -13.33 13.14
C ARG A 100 4.64 -14.52 12.65
N ARG A 101 5.18 -15.74 12.82
CA ARG A 101 4.41 -16.96 12.59
C ARG A 101 3.18 -16.90 13.48
N LYS A 102 2.00 -16.78 12.90
CA LYS A 102 0.72 -16.85 13.61
C LYS A 102 0.17 -18.25 13.48
N ALA A 103 -0.33 -18.81 14.57
CA ALA A 103 -1.10 -20.05 14.52
C ALA A 103 -2.26 -19.88 13.52
N ILE A 104 -2.42 -20.86 12.64
CA ILE A 104 -3.51 -20.88 11.64
C ILE A 104 -4.71 -21.54 12.34
N GLY A 105 -5.62 -20.72 12.88
CA GLY A 105 -6.92 -21.17 13.32
C GLY A 105 -7.98 -21.04 12.21
N THR A 106 -9.10 -21.72 12.34
CA THR A 106 -10.28 -21.52 11.49
C THR A 106 -10.73 -20.06 11.58
N ARG A 107 -10.63 -19.35 10.47
CA ARG A 107 -11.04 -17.94 10.36
C ARG A 107 -12.39 -17.91 9.67
N THR A 108 -13.44 -17.61 10.42
CA THR A 108 -14.72 -17.28 9.80
C THR A 108 -14.69 -15.81 9.41
N PRO A 109 -14.64 -15.45 8.12
CA PRO A 109 -14.75 -14.07 7.69
C PRO A 109 -16.13 -13.53 8.06
N ILE A 110 -16.23 -12.30 8.55
CA ILE A 110 -17.53 -11.62 8.58
C ILE A 110 -17.91 -11.42 7.12
N LEU A 111 -18.98 -12.07 6.69
CA LEU A 111 -19.53 -11.91 5.35
C LEU A 111 -20.06 -10.48 5.23
N VAL A 112 -19.43 -9.69 4.34
CA VAL A 112 -19.85 -8.33 4.02
C VAL A 112 -20.33 -8.34 2.58
N GLU A 113 -21.51 -7.78 2.34
CA GLU A 113 -22.02 -7.58 0.99
C GLU A 113 -21.02 -6.78 0.16
N ALA A 114 -20.78 -7.17 -1.09
CA ALA A 114 -19.88 -6.47 -2.00
C ALA A 114 -20.53 -5.18 -2.55
N LYS A 115 -20.84 -4.25 -1.64
CA LYS A 115 -21.54 -2.99 -1.89
C LYS A 115 -20.84 -1.85 -1.18
N VAL A 116 -20.83 -0.68 -1.81
CA VAL A 116 -20.33 0.57 -1.19
C VAL A 116 -21.16 0.85 0.06
N ASN A 117 -20.53 1.30 1.13
CA ASN A 117 -21.15 1.57 2.43
C ASN A 117 -21.79 0.34 3.13
N ALA A 118 -21.42 -0.89 2.73
CA ALA A 118 -21.91 -2.06 3.48
C ALA A 118 -21.33 -2.08 4.90
N ARG A 119 -20.04 -1.72 5.06
CA ARG A 119 -19.41 -1.67 6.37
C ARG A 119 -18.31 -0.61 6.40
N TRP A 120 -18.35 0.24 7.42
CA TRP A 120 -17.27 1.16 7.77
C TRP A 120 -16.50 0.66 8.99
N SER A 121 -15.19 0.77 8.96
CA SER A 121 -14.34 0.50 10.12
C SER A 121 -13.70 1.80 10.62
N LEU A 122 -13.71 1.95 11.95
CA LEU A 122 -13.17 3.13 12.65
C LEU A 122 -12.03 2.71 13.59
N ASP A 123 -11.00 3.55 13.67
CA ASP A 123 -9.91 3.38 14.64
C ASP A 123 -9.13 4.67 14.81
N PHE A 124 -8.39 4.78 15.93
CA PHE A 124 -7.49 5.88 16.21
C PHE A 124 -6.03 5.50 15.97
N VAL A 125 -5.30 6.39 15.31
CA VAL A 125 -3.84 6.34 15.26
C VAL A 125 -3.28 7.52 16.05
N HIS A 126 -2.24 7.27 16.84
CA HIS A 126 -1.59 8.28 17.66
C HIS A 126 -0.23 8.64 17.09
N ASP A 127 0.11 9.93 17.15
CA ASP A 127 1.41 10.47 16.81
C ASP A 127 1.72 11.69 17.71
N GLN A 128 2.85 12.34 17.47
CA GLN A 128 3.27 13.52 18.24
C GLN A 128 3.89 14.59 17.34
N PHE A 129 3.75 15.84 17.74
CA PHE A 129 4.46 16.95 17.13
C PHE A 129 5.94 16.97 17.56
N ALA A 130 6.75 17.73 16.83
CA ALA A 130 8.19 17.89 17.11
C ALA A 130 8.48 18.31 18.55
N GLN A 131 7.61 19.12 19.15
CA GLN A 131 7.70 19.55 20.56
C GLN A 131 7.17 18.53 21.57
N GLY A 132 6.83 17.30 21.15
CA GLY A 132 6.41 16.20 22.03
C GLY A 132 4.93 16.19 22.38
N ARG A 133 4.13 17.21 22.05
CA ARG A 133 2.68 17.19 22.25
C ARG A 133 2.03 16.13 21.38
N ARG A 134 1.22 15.25 21.98
CA ARG A 134 0.53 14.19 21.26
C ARG A 134 -0.70 14.69 20.53
N PHE A 135 -0.98 14.08 19.39
CA PHE A 135 -2.24 14.17 18.67
C PHE A 135 -2.69 12.78 18.23
N ARG A 136 -3.94 12.67 17.82
CA ARG A 136 -4.49 11.42 17.31
C ARG A 136 -5.28 11.70 16.02
N ILE A 137 -5.45 10.67 15.22
CA ILE A 137 -6.12 10.72 13.94
C ILE A 137 -7.28 9.73 14.01
N LEU A 138 -8.51 10.22 13.88
CA LEU A 138 -9.67 9.36 13.66
C LEU A 138 -9.69 8.94 12.19
N ASN A 139 -9.50 7.66 11.94
CA ASN A 139 -9.57 7.08 10.62
C ASN A 139 -10.90 6.35 10.42
N ILE A 140 -11.53 6.57 9.26
CA ILE A 140 -12.78 5.93 8.85
C ILE A 140 -12.58 5.38 7.44
N VAL A 141 -12.77 4.09 7.26
CA VAL A 141 -12.53 3.38 5.98
C VAL A 141 -13.75 2.55 5.62
N ASP A 142 -14.14 2.59 4.35
CA ASP A 142 -15.09 1.63 3.78
C ASP A 142 -14.36 0.30 3.54
N ASP A 143 -14.81 -0.75 4.19
CA ASP A 143 -14.15 -2.06 4.18
C ASP A 143 -14.23 -2.78 2.85
N VAL A 144 -15.24 -2.48 2.03
CA VAL A 144 -15.42 -3.09 0.71
C VAL A 144 -14.53 -2.41 -0.31
N THR A 145 -14.65 -1.09 -0.41
CA THR A 145 -13.93 -0.31 -1.43
C THR A 145 -12.50 0.04 -1.02
N ARG A 146 -12.15 -0.06 0.26
CA ARG A 146 -10.89 0.43 0.86
C ARG A 146 -10.72 1.94 0.79
N VAL A 147 -11.74 2.67 0.42
CA VAL A 147 -11.70 4.14 0.41
C VAL A 147 -11.54 4.63 1.85
N CYS A 148 -10.53 5.47 2.09
CA CYS A 148 -10.46 6.26 3.29
C CYS A 148 -11.51 7.37 3.18
N LEU A 149 -12.56 7.29 3.98
CA LEU A 149 -13.66 8.24 4.00
C LEU A 149 -13.30 9.50 4.76
N ALA A 150 -12.56 9.34 5.86
CA ALA A 150 -12.02 10.45 6.64
C ALA A 150 -10.74 10.01 7.38
N ALA A 151 -9.83 10.97 7.57
CA ALA A 151 -8.68 10.90 8.46
C ALA A 151 -8.54 12.26 9.15
N ILE A 152 -8.98 12.36 10.39
CA ILE A 152 -9.19 13.62 11.10
C ILE A 152 -8.17 13.74 12.23
N PRO A 153 -7.08 14.51 12.06
CA PRO A 153 -6.12 14.76 13.14
C PRO A 153 -6.65 15.82 14.10
N ASP A 154 -6.53 15.54 15.39
CA ASP A 154 -6.80 16.52 16.46
C ASP A 154 -6.05 16.14 17.73
N THR A 155 -5.84 17.10 18.62
CA THR A 155 -5.26 16.86 19.95
C THR A 155 -6.26 16.26 20.93
N SER A 156 -7.56 16.43 20.67
CA SER A 156 -8.65 15.85 21.47
C SER A 156 -9.86 15.56 20.58
N ILE A 157 -10.34 14.32 20.61
CA ILE A 157 -11.53 13.88 19.87
C ILE A 157 -12.44 13.15 20.87
N SER A 158 -13.55 13.75 21.20
CA SER A 158 -14.59 13.15 22.06
C SER A 158 -15.59 12.34 21.23
N GLY A 159 -16.41 11.49 21.89
CA GLY A 159 -17.50 10.79 21.21
C GLY A 159 -18.49 11.73 20.51
N LYS A 160 -18.80 12.90 21.09
CA LYS A 160 -19.63 13.92 20.43
C LYS A 160 -18.98 14.44 19.13
N ARG A 161 -17.65 14.57 19.10
CA ARG A 161 -16.94 14.95 17.88
C ARG A 161 -17.00 13.83 16.84
N VAL A 162 -16.81 12.57 17.25
CA VAL A 162 -16.95 11.42 16.35
C VAL A 162 -18.34 11.37 15.73
N ALA A 163 -19.41 11.52 16.54
CA ALA A 163 -20.80 11.54 16.07
C ALA A 163 -21.02 12.63 15.00
N ARG A 164 -20.52 13.85 15.22
CA ARG A 164 -20.61 14.96 14.26
C ARG A 164 -19.90 14.64 12.93
N GLU A 165 -18.70 14.07 12.98
CA GLU A 165 -17.95 13.71 11.77
C GLU A 165 -18.68 12.61 10.98
N LEU A 166 -19.23 11.61 11.67
CA LEU A 166 -20.04 10.57 11.04
C LEU A 166 -21.31 11.13 10.40
N THR A 167 -21.99 12.08 11.05
CA THR A 167 -23.17 12.75 10.48
C THR A 167 -22.82 13.47 9.17
N MET A 168 -21.71 14.19 9.13
CA MET A 168 -21.23 14.85 7.91
C MET A 168 -20.90 13.83 6.80
N LEU A 169 -20.27 12.71 7.16
CA LEU A 169 -19.96 11.64 6.21
C LEU A 169 -21.23 11.00 5.64
N ILE A 170 -22.22 10.72 6.46
CA ILE A 170 -23.52 10.16 6.00
C ILE A 170 -24.16 11.11 5.01
N GLY A 171 -24.15 12.42 5.27
CA GLY A 171 -24.71 13.42 4.37
C GLY A 171 -24.04 13.48 3.00
N THR A 172 -22.75 13.15 2.90
CA THR A 172 -21.96 13.24 1.66
C THR A 172 -21.77 11.91 0.95
N ARG A 173 -21.68 10.80 1.69
CA ARG A 173 -21.32 9.47 1.18
C ARG A 173 -22.48 8.47 1.22
N GLY A 174 -23.56 8.80 1.89
CA GLY A 174 -24.63 7.88 2.20
C GLY A 174 -24.38 7.11 3.50
N LYS A 175 -25.45 6.51 4.03
CA LYS A 175 -25.46 5.80 5.30
C LYS A 175 -24.82 4.42 5.18
N PRO A 176 -23.90 4.02 6.10
CA PRO A 176 -23.41 2.65 6.15
C PRO A 176 -24.49 1.72 6.73
N GLN A 177 -24.46 0.45 6.32
CA GLN A 177 -25.31 -0.56 6.95
C GLN A 177 -24.77 -0.90 8.35
N MET A 178 -23.44 -0.99 8.48
CA MET A 178 -22.76 -1.37 9.72
C MET A 178 -21.52 -0.51 9.94
N ILE A 179 -21.24 -0.24 11.21
CA ILE A 179 -19.97 0.35 11.65
C ILE A 179 -19.28 -0.64 12.61
N VAL A 180 -17.97 -0.81 12.44
CA VAL A 180 -17.13 -1.62 13.33
C VAL A 180 -16.05 -0.74 13.96
N SER A 181 -15.91 -0.82 15.29
CA SER A 181 -14.85 -0.13 16.04
C SER A 181 -14.29 -1.03 17.15
N ASP A 182 -13.19 -0.62 17.73
CA ASP A 182 -12.73 -1.14 19.01
C ASP A 182 -13.62 -0.64 20.17
N ASN A 183 -13.29 -1.06 21.39
CA ASN A 183 -14.01 -0.65 22.62
C ASN A 183 -13.43 0.63 23.22
N GLY A 184 -12.85 1.53 22.43
CA GLY A 184 -12.37 2.81 22.91
C GLY A 184 -13.46 3.63 23.61
N THR A 185 -13.11 4.38 24.64
CA THR A 185 -14.07 5.16 25.44
C THR A 185 -14.84 6.18 24.61
N GLU A 186 -14.24 6.67 23.54
CA GLU A 186 -14.87 7.59 22.59
C GLU A 186 -16.03 6.92 21.83
N PHE A 187 -15.85 5.65 21.45
CA PHE A 187 -16.84 4.89 20.68
C PHE A 187 -17.93 4.29 21.56
N THR A 188 -17.62 3.96 22.83
CA THR A 188 -18.59 3.40 23.79
C THR A 188 -19.37 4.47 24.58
N SER A 189 -19.17 5.75 24.26
CA SER A 189 -19.84 6.86 24.94
C SER A 189 -21.34 6.91 24.68
N ASN A 190 -22.12 7.44 25.62
CA ASN A 190 -23.57 7.64 25.46
C ASN A 190 -23.93 8.46 24.20
N ALA A 191 -23.05 9.41 23.82
CA ALA A 191 -23.23 10.19 22.59
C ALA A 191 -23.19 9.30 21.34
N MET A 192 -22.36 8.28 21.32
CA MET A 192 -22.25 7.35 20.19
C MET A 192 -23.40 6.34 20.18
N LEU A 193 -23.79 5.83 21.33
CA LEU A 193 -24.95 4.93 21.45
C LEU A 193 -26.23 5.63 21.00
N GLY A 194 -26.47 6.86 21.44
CA GLY A 194 -27.59 7.70 20.99
C GLY A 194 -27.52 7.94 19.48
N TRP A 195 -26.36 8.36 18.97
CA TRP A 195 -26.16 8.62 17.53
C TRP A 195 -26.47 7.40 16.65
N ALA A 196 -25.96 6.22 17.04
CA ALA A 196 -26.19 4.99 16.29
C ALA A 196 -27.68 4.62 16.22
N LYS A 197 -28.40 4.78 17.34
CA LYS A 197 -29.85 4.57 17.43
C LYS A 197 -30.61 5.57 16.55
N ASP A 198 -30.30 6.86 16.66
CA ASP A 198 -30.99 7.94 15.93
C ASP A 198 -30.84 7.80 14.41
N HIS A 199 -29.67 7.33 13.96
CA HIS A 199 -29.39 7.12 12.53
C HIS A 199 -29.73 5.71 12.05
N GLY A 200 -30.13 4.79 12.93
CA GLY A 200 -30.42 3.39 12.59
C GLY A 200 -29.22 2.70 11.94
N VAL A 201 -28.02 2.89 12.50
CA VAL A 201 -26.75 2.27 12.06
C VAL A 201 -26.46 1.11 13.00
N ASP A 202 -26.18 -0.06 12.44
CA ASP A 202 -25.75 -1.23 13.21
C ASP A 202 -24.29 -1.05 13.65
N TRP A 203 -24.07 -0.92 14.98
CA TRP A 203 -22.74 -0.66 15.54
C TRP A 203 -22.19 -1.90 16.23
N HIS A 204 -21.09 -2.44 15.68
CA HIS A 204 -20.41 -3.60 16.23
C HIS A 204 -19.09 -3.23 16.90
N TYR A 205 -18.95 -3.60 18.16
CA TYR A 205 -17.69 -3.57 18.89
C TYR A 205 -16.95 -4.88 18.68
N ILE A 206 -15.65 -4.80 18.37
CA ILE A 206 -14.82 -6.01 18.27
C ILE A 206 -14.71 -6.68 19.64
N ALA A 207 -14.81 -8.01 19.65
CA ALA A 207 -14.62 -8.77 20.88
C ALA A 207 -13.21 -8.59 21.43
N PRO A 208 -13.02 -8.46 22.76
CA PRO A 208 -11.70 -8.38 23.38
C PRO A 208 -10.80 -9.53 22.91
N GLY A 209 -9.56 -9.22 22.51
CA GLY A 209 -8.60 -10.19 22.01
C GLY A 209 -8.84 -10.68 20.57
N ARG A 210 -9.79 -10.12 19.82
CA ARG A 210 -10.03 -10.45 18.41
C ARG A 210 -9.77 -9.27 17.45
N PRO A 211 -8.56 -8.75 17.36
CA PRO A 211 -8.24 -7.60 16.50
C PRO A 211 -8.52 -7.88 15.02
N MET A 212 -8.55 -9.15 14.61
CA MET A 212 -8.84 -9.51 13.22
C MET A 212 -10.22 -9.07 12.73
N GLN A 213 -11.17 -8.81 13.62
CA GLN A 213 -12.49 -8.29 13.24
C GLN A 213 -12.42 -6.87 12.69
N ASN A 214 -11.36 -6.10 13.03
CA ASN A 214 -11.07 -4.77 12.52
C ASN A 214 -9.85 -4.71 11.59
N GLY A 215 -9.48 -5.84 10.98
CA GLY A 215 -8.23 -6.01 10.22
C GLY A 215 -8.07 -5.06 9.02
N TYR A 216 -9.15 -4.51 8.49
CA TYR A 216 -9.09 -3.56 7.38
C TYR A 216 -8.55 -2.21 7.79
N ILE A 217 -9.08 -1.64 8.87
CA ILE A 217 -8.60 -0.37 9.40
C ILE A 217 -7.19 -0.53 10.00
N GLU A 218 -6.89 -1.67 10.65
CA GLU A 218 -5.53 -1.95 11.13
C GLU A 218 -4.52 -1.96 9.98
N SER A 219 -4.88 -2.57 8.85
CA SER A 219 -4.06 -2.59 7.64
C SER A 219 -3.90 -1.19 7.04
N PHE A 220 -4.93 -0.36 7.05
CA PHE A 220 -4.89 1.05 6.64
C PHE A 220 -3.96 1.84 7.55
N ASN A 221 -4.15 1.75 8.87
CA ASN A 221 -3.34 2.43 9.87
C ASN A 221 -1.86 2.04 9.78
N GLY A 222 -1.57 0.76 9.53
CA GLY A 222 -0.22 0.29 9.29
C GLY A 222 0.43 0.93 8.07
N ARG A 223 -0.33 1.18 6.98
CA ARG A 223 0.18 1.89 5.79
C ARG A 223 0.38 3.38 6.06
N MET A 224 -0.57 4.03 6.74
CA MET A 224 -0.42 5.43 7.14
C MET A 224 0.84 5.63 7.98
N ARG A 225 1.10 4.74 8.94
CA ARG A 225 2.35 4.78 9.71
C ARG A 225 3.58 4.63 8.83
N ASP A 226 3.61 3.60 7.99
CA ASP A 226 4.79 3.27 7.21
C ASP A 226 5.07 4.29 6.09
N GLU A 227 4.03 4.86 5.50
CA GLU A 227 4.15 5.69 4.29
C GLU A 227 4.09 7.20 4.59
N LEU A 228 3.58 7.61 5.76
CA LEU A 228 3.44 9.00 6.15
C LEU A 228 4.02 9.30 7.53
N LEU A 229 3.46 8.71 8.61
CA LEU A 229 3.76 9.15 9.97
C LEU A 229 5.24 8.93 10.33
N ASN A 230 5.82 7.77 9.98
CA ASN A 230 7.23 7.48 10.22
C ASN A 230 8.20 8.20 9.24
N GLU A 231 7.70 8.83 8.20
CA GLU A 231 8.49 9.54 7.19
C GLU A 231 8.36 11.07 7.33
N SER A 232 7.51 11.55 8.24
CA SER A 232 7.21 12.98 8.42
C SER A 232 7.43 13.42 9.86
N LEU A 233 7.95 14.62 10.04
CA LEU A 233 7.98 15.31 11.31
C LEU A 233 6.89 16.38 11.31
N PHE A 234 5.93 16.25 12.23
CA PHE A 234 4.83 17.20 12.33
C PHE A 234 5.19 18.34 13.28
N ILE A 235 5.02 19.59 12.84
CA ILE A 235 5.33 20.79 13.63
C ILE A 235 4.07 21.23 14.41
N ASP A 236 2.92 21.26 13.72
CA ASP A 236 1.65 21.69 14.27
C ASP A 236 0.47 20.92 13.67
N LEU A 237 -0.73 21.21 14.17
CA LEU A 237 -1.95 20.55 13.76
C LEU A 237 -2.36 20.90 12.32
N ASP A 238 -2.09 22.10 11.86
CA ASP A 238 -2.47 22.54 10.51
C ASP A 238 -1.57 21.88 9.46
N GLN A 239 -0.28 21.75 9.74
CA GLN A 239 0.62 20.96 8.90
C GLN A 239 0.19 19.50 8.89
N ALA A 240 -0.16 18.92 10.06
CA ALA A 240 -0.65 17.55 10.13
C ALA A 240 -1.91 17.36 9.26
N ARG A 241 -2.87 18.27 9.33
CA ARG A 241 -4.08 18.25 8.50
C ARG A 241 -3.75 18.28 7.01
N ARG A 242 -2.84 19.15 6.57
CA ARG A 242 -2.43 19.25 5.17
C ARG A 242 -1.75 17.98 4.68
N LEU A 243 -0.77 17.46 5.41
CA LEU A 243 -0.01 16.27 5.02
C LEU A 243 -0.87 15.00 5.01
N ILE A 244 -1.71 14.83 6.03
CA ILE A 244 -2.64 13.70 6.11
C ILE A 244 -3.69 13.80 5.00
N GLY A 245 -4.25 14.96 4.74
CA GLY A 245 -5.22 15.18 3.65
C GLY A 245 -4.62 14.87 2.28
N ALA A 246 -3.41 15.33 2.00
CA ALA A 246 -2.68 15.02 0.77
C ALA A 246 -2.41 13.51 0.63
N TRP A 247 -1.98 12.84 1.71
CA TRP A 247 -1.74 11.41 1.71
C TRP A 247 -3.03 10.61 1.49
N VAL A 248 -4.15 11.02 2.11
CA VAL A 248 -5.47 10.37 1.91
C VAL A 248 -5.93 10.50 0.47
N THR A 249 -5.76 11.67 -0.14
CA THR A 249 -6.07 11.88 -1.55
C THR A 249 -5.25 10.93 -2.42
N ASP A 250 -3.94 10.87 -2.20
CA ASP A 250 -3.05 9.94 -2.90
C ASP A 250 -3.44 8.47 -2.66
N TYR A 251 -3.72 8.10 -1.42
CA TYR A 251 -4.14 6.75 -1.04
C TYR A 251 -5.40 6.32 -1.80
N ASN A 252 -6.38 7.21 -1.94
CA ASN A 252 -7.64 6.93 -2.59
C ASN A 252 -7.55 6.95 -4.13
N THR A 253 -6.74 7.84 -4.72
CA THR A 253 -6.80 8.14 -6.15
C THR A 253 -5.57 7.72 -6.96
N ALA A 254 -4.41 7.58 -6.33
CA ALA A 254 -3.16 7.31 -7.05
C ALA A 254 -2.44 6.03 -6.58
N ARG A 255 -2.74 5.53 -5.39
CA ARG A 255 -2.05 4.38 -4.81
C ARG A 255 -2.63 3.04 -5.28
N PRO A 256 -1.86 2.17 -5.99
CA PRO A 256 -2.34 0.84 -6.39
C PRO A 256 -2.50 -0.11 -5.20
N HIS A 257 -3.63 -0.83 -5.12
CA HIS A 257 -3.95 -1.78 -4.07
C HIS A 257 -3.99 -3.22 -4.58
N SER A 258 -3.11 -4.08 -4.09
CA SER A 258 -3.04 -5.48 -4.53
C SER A 258 -4.32 -6.27 -4.23
N SER A 259 -5.03 -5.94 -3.16
CA SER A 259 -6.32 -6.57 -2.80
C SER A 259 -7.48 -6.14 -3.72
N LEU A 260 -7.29 -5.08 -4.51
CA LEU A 260 -8.26 -4.55 -5.47
C LEU A 260 -7.81 -4.77 -6.92
N GLY A 261 -6.98 -5.79 -7.18
CA GLY A 261 -6.41 -6.02 -8.50
C GLY A 261 -5.51 -4.89 -9.00
N TYR A 262 -4.84 -4.20 -8.08
CA TYR A 262 -4.01 -3.02 -8.31
C TYR A 262 -4.77 -1.76 -8.74
N LYS A 263 -6.10 -1.76 -8.73
CA LYS A 263 -6.88 -0.51 -8.84
C LYS A 263 -6.67 0.36 -7.60
N THR A 264 -6.89 1.66 -7.75
CA THR A 264 -7.01 2.57 -6.61
C THR A 264 -8.35 2.35 -5.91
N PRO A 265 -8.51 2.68 -4.61
CA PRO A 265 -9.78 2.59 -3.91
C PRO A 265 -10.92 3.33 -4.62
N ALA A 266 -10.67 4.55 -5.09
CA ALA A 266 -11.67 5.35 -5.82
C ALA A 266 -12.09 4.70 -7.13
N ALA A 267 -11.14 4.20 -7.94
CA ALA A 267 -11.44 3.51 -9.19
C ALA A 267 -12.21 2.21 -8.94
N TYR A 268 -11.87 1.47 -7.87
CA TYR A 268 -12.61 0.26 -7.50
C TYR A 268 -14.03 0.59 -7.05
N ALA A 269 -14.23 1.61 -6.21
CA ALA A 269 -15.55 2.07 -5.80
C ALA A 269 -16.42 2.43 -7.00
N GLY A 270 -15.86 3.13 -8.00
CA GLY A 270 -16.55 3.45 -9.24
C GLY A 270 -17.06 2.22 -9.99
N THR A 271 -16.34 1.09 -9.95
CA THR A 271 -16.81 -0.16 -10.58
C THR A 271 -18.01 -0.80 -9.87
N LEU A 272 -18.21 -0.52 -8.60
CA LEU A 272 -19.36 -1.03 -7.82
C LEU A 272 -20.61 -0.15 -7.94
N THR A 273 -20.43 1.14 -8.29
CA THR A 273 -21.54 2.11 -8.42
C THR A 273 -21.98 2.28 -9.87
N ALA A 274 -21.19 1.83 -10.85
CA ALA A 274 -21.56 1.89 -12.25
C ALA A 274 -22.78 1.01 -12.52
N PRO A 275 -23.80 1.48 -13.27
CA PRO A 275 -24.95 0.67 -13.65
C PRO A 275 -24.45 -0.54 -14.46
N LYS A 276 -24.92 -1.73 -14.10
CA LYS A 276 -24.51 -3.03 -14.70
C LYS A 276 -24.70 -3.15 -16.22
N GLY A 277 -25.29 -2.14 -16.87
CA GLY A 277 -25.53 -2.11 -18.31
C GLY A 277 -24.43 -1.52 -19.18
N VAL A 278 -23.48 -0.79 -18.62
CA VAL A 278 -22.44 -0.07 -19.41
C VAL A 278 -21.23 -0.97 -19.72
N MET A 279 -21.01 -2.02 -18.96
CA MET A 279 -19.84 -2.92 -19.16
C MET A 279 -19.97 -3.85 -20.40
N LEU A 280 -21.15 -4.00 -21.00
CA LEU A 280 -21.36 -4.84 -22.17
C LEU A 280 -21.05 -4.13 -23.51
N VAL A 281 -21.03 -2.80 -23.54
CA VAL A 281 -20.82 -2.04 -24.77
C VAL A 281 -19.33 -1.81 -25.05
N GLU A 282 -18.51 -1.62 -24.02
CA GLU A 282 -17.05 -1.43 -24.20
C GLU A 282 -16.32 -2.74 -24.56
N ALA A 283 -16.81 -3.90 -24.09
CA ALA A 283 -16.24 -5.19 -24.43
C ALA A 283 -16.55 -5.61 -25.89
N LEU A 284 -17.65 -5.12 -26.47
CA LEU A 284 -18.01 -5.38 -27.86
C LEU A 284 -17.28 -4.45 -28.84
N ASN A 285 -16.89 -3.25 -28.44
CA ASN A 285 -16.11 -2.33 -29.26
C ASN A 285 -14.60 -2.58 -29.25
N ALA A 286 -14.10 -3.43 -28.33
CA ALA A 286 -12.70 -3.83 -28.26
C ALA A 286 -12.40 -5.16 -29.00
N ALA A 287 -13.43 -5.82 -29.56
CA ALA A 287 -13.33 -7.06 -30.30
C ALA A 287 -13.68 -6.92 -31.81
N GLY A 288 -13.78 -5.66 -32.29
CA GLY A 288 -14.00 -5.35 -33.73
C GLY A 288 -12.74 -4.86 -34.41
#